data_db7708f9a1cafd8eed2c17b4a180198a
#
_entry.id   db7708f9a1cafd8eed2c17b4a180198a
#
_cell.length_a   1.000
_cell.length_b   1.000
_cell.length_c   1.000
_cell.angle_alpha   90.00
_cell.angle_beta   90.00
_cell.angle_gamma   90.00
#
_symmetry.space_group_name_H-M   'P 1'
#
loop_
_entity.id
_entity.type
_entity.pdbx_description
1 polymer ?
#
loop_
_entity_poly.entity_id
_entity_poly.type
_entity_poly.pdbx_seq_one_letter_code
_entity_poly.pdbx_strand_id
1 'polypeptide(L)'
;MKIKTGDKVKILSGKKEIKGKTGKVVQVIFNKKNKKTYAVVEGINMRKKHVRSGGGRSGQIIELPGPVHISNVMLVDPKTDKPTRVGYAKEGNDKKRVAKKSGEYID
;
A
#
# COMPACT_ATOMS: atom_id res chain seq x y z
N MET A 1 0.14 -6.59 -11.23
CA MET A 1 -0.18 -5.53 -10.25
C MET A 1 0.95 -4.52 -10.17
N LYS A 2 0.63 -3.26 -10.30
CA LYS A 2 1.64 -2.20 -10.32
C LYS A 2 2.21 -1.86 -8.95
N ILE A 3 1.50 -2.19 -7.88
CA ILE A 3 1.93 -1.95 -6.50
C ILE A 3 2.13 -3.29 -5.81
N LYS A 4 3.26 -3.43 -5.13
CA LYS A 4 3.63 -4.67 -4.43
C LYS A 4 3.99 -4.38 -2.98
N THR A 5 4.01 -5.44 -2.18
CA THR A 5 4.51 -5.36 -0.80
C THR A 5 5.95 -4.83 -0.77
N GLY A 6 6.20 -3.90 0.12
CA GLY A 6 7.51 -3.25 0.25
C GLY A 6 7.64 -1.93 -0.48
N ASP A 7 6.67 -1.59 -1.35
CA ASP A 7 6.70 -0.32 -2.07
C ASP A 7 6.37 0.86 -1.15
N LYS A 8 7.00 1.99 -1.39
CA LYS A 8 6.64 3.25 -0.75
C LYS A 8 5.55 3.92 -1.58
N VAL A 9 4.44 4.26 -0.96
CA VAL A 9 3.29 4.85 -1.64
C VAL A 9 2.83 6.11 -0.92
N LYS A 10 2.12 6.97 -1.66
CA LYS A 10 1.47 8.17 -1.13
C LYS A 10 -0.04 8.02 -1.26
N ILE A 11 -0.76 8.43 -0.22
CA ILE A 11 -2.22 8.41 -0.22
C ILE A 11 -2.73 9.65 -0.96
N LEU A 12 -3.44 9.44 -2.06
CA LEU A 12 -3.94 10.52 -2.91
C LEU A 12 -5.27 11.09 -2.44
N SER A 13 -6.14 10.21 -1.93
CA SER A 13 -7.49 10.60 -1.50
C SER A 13 -7.94 9.70 -0.36
N GLY A 14 -8.99 10.11 0.33
CA GLY A 14 -9.54 9.39 1.45
C GLY A 14 -9.78 10.33 2.62
N LYS A 15 -9.73 9.80 3.82
CA LYS A 15 -9.91 10.60 5.03
C LYS A 15 -8.86 11.71 5.11
N LYS A 16 -9.29 12.87 5.59
CA LYS A 16 -8.42 14.05 5.73
C LYS A 16 -7.15 13.75 6.53
N GLU A 17 -7.25 12.87 7.49
CA GLU A 17 -6.13 12.48 8.38
C GLU A 17 -5.03 11.70 7.66
N ILE A 18 -5.37 10.99 6.59
CA ILE A 18 -4.40 10.15 5.86
C ILE A 18 -4.02 10.71 4.49
N LYS A 19 -4.81 11.61 3.94
CA LYS A 19 -4.55 12.19 2.63
C LYS A 19 -3.19 12.90 2.60
N GLY A 20 -2.38 12.56 1.61
CA GLY A 20 -1.05 13.16 1.44
C GLY A 20 0.07 12.47 2.23
N LYS A 21 -0.27 11.51 3.09
CA LYS A 21 0.74 10.77 3.85
C LYS A 21 1.40 9.70 2.98
N THR A 22 2.64 9.39 3.30
CA THR A 22 3.40 8.33 2.64
C THR A 22 3.65 7.18 3.61
N GLY A 23 3.84 6.00 3.08
CA GLY A 23 4.15 4.84 3.89
C GLY A 23 4.54 3.65 3.04
N LYS A 24 4.97 2.58 3.70
CA LYS A 24 5.38 1.35 3.05
C LYS A 24 4.21 0.37 3.00
N VAL A 25 3.99 -0.25 1.84
CA VAL A 25 2.97 -1.28 1.67
C VAL A 25 3.41 -2.54 2.39
N VAL A 26 2.60 -3.00 3.34
CA VAL A 26 2.88 -4.23 4.09
C VAL A 26 2.13 -5.42 3.53
N GLN A 27 1.01 -5.19 2.84
CA GLN A 27 0.22 -6.26 2.23
C GLN A 27 -0.67 -5.72 1.12
N VAL A 28 -0.89 -6.53 0.09
CA VAL A 28 -1.87 -6.25 -0.97
C VAL A 28 -2.93 -7.34 -0.91
N ILE A 29 -4.20 -6.94 -0.80
CA ILE A 29 -5.32 -7.85 -0.63
C ILE A 29 -6.29 -7.71 -1.79
N PHE A 30 -6.68 -8.82 -2.38
CA PHE A 30 -7.75 -8.87 -3.36
C PHE A 30 -9.02 -9.43 -2.70
N ASN A 31 -10.08 -8.64 -2.72
CA ASN A 31 -11.37 -9.06 -2.17
C ASN A 31 -12.20 -9.70 -3.28
N LYS A 32 -12.42 -11.01 -3.17
CA LYS A 32 -13.16 -11.78 -4.17
C LYS A 32 -14.64 -11.42 -4.25
N LYS A 33 -15.23 -10.94 -3.17
CA LYS A 33 -16.66 -10.59 -3.12
C LYS A 33 -16.97 -9.36 -3.97
N ASN A 34 -16.20 -8.29 -3.80
CA ASN A 34 -16.42 -7.06 -4.56
C ASN A 34 -15.43 -6.89 -5.72
N LYS A 35 -14.51 -7.82 -5.91
CA LYS A 35 -13.49 -7.83 -6.96
C LYS A 35 -12.59 -6.59 -6.96
N LYS A 36 -12.36 -6.02 -5.78
CA LYS A 36 -11.51 -4.84 -5.59
C LYS A 36 -10.22 -5.20 -4.88
N THR A 37 -9.16 -4.47 -5.20
CA THR A 37 -7.86 -4.63 -4.58
C THR A 37 -7.61 -3.52 -3.57
N TYR A 38 -7.03 -3.88 -2.44
CA TYR A 38 -6.70 -2.96 -1.36
C TYR A 38 -5.23 -3.09 -0.99
N ALA A 39 -4.63 -1.98 -0.58
CA ALA A 39 -3.28 -1.97 -0.03
C ALA A 39 -3.35 -1.67 1.46
N VAL A 40 -2.58 -2.39 2.24
CA VAL A 40 -2.38 -2.11 3.66
C VAL A 40 -1.04 -1.40 3.79
N VAL A 41 -1.07 -0.16 4.25
CA VAL A 41 0.11 0.71 4.32
C VAL A 41 0.46 0.96 5.78
N GLU A 42 1.73 0.76 6.12
CA GLU A 42 2.22 0.94 7.48
C GLU A 42 1.95 2.36 8.00
N GLY A 43 1.36 2.45 9.19
CA GLY A 43 1.05 3.72 9.83
C GLY A 43 -0.13 4.48 9.24
N ILE A 44 -0.81 3.95 8.22
CA ILE A 44 -1.91 4.60 7.53
C ILE A 44 -3.23 3.89 7.86
N ASN A 45 -4.29 4.69 8.07
CA ASN A 45 -5.63 4.18 8.35
C ASN A 45 -5.65 3.21 9.54
N MET A 46 -4.98 3.60 10.62
CA MET A 46 -4.87 2.77 11.82
C MET A 46 -6.24 2.56 12.45
N ARG A 47 -6.54 1.32 12.78
CA ARG A 47 -7.78 0.92 13.41
C ARG A 47 -7.50 0.12 14.67
N LYS A 48 -8.32 0.35 15.69
CA LYS A 48 -8.25 -0.43 16.92
C LYS A 48 -9.07 -1.70 16.75
N LYS A 49 -8.44 -2.83 17.04
CA LYS A 49 -9.11 -4.11 17.01
C LYS A 49 -9.09 -4.73 18.40
N HIS A 50 -10.28 -5.09 18.88
CA HIS A 50 -10.40 -5.84 20.13
C HIS A 50 -10.13 -7.30 19.85
N VAL A 51 -9.08 -7.83 20.46
CA VAL A 51 -8.74 -9.24 20.35
C VAL A 51 -9.30 -9.94 21.57
N ARG A 52 -10.25 -10.85 21.36
CA ARG A 52 -10.73 -11.72 22.43
C ARG A 52 -9.67 -12.76 22.74
N SER A 53 -9.38 -12.90 24.02
CA SER A 53 -8.54 -14.01 24.46
C SER A 53 -9.43 -15.20 24.80
N GLY A 54 -9.04 -16.41 24.35
CA GLY A 54 -9.62 -17.64 24.83
C GLY A 54 -9.04 -18.01 26.21
N GLY A 55 -9.78 -18.78 27.00
CA GLY A 55 -9.24 -19.39 28.21
C GLY A 55 -8.94 -18.46 29.37
N GLY A 56 -9.76 -17.44 29.62
CA GLY A 56 -9.67 -16.60 30.81
C GLY A 56 -8.61 -15.50 30.79
N ARG A 57 -8.02 -15.23 29.65
CA ARG A 57 -7.11 -14.08 29.46
C ARG A 57 -7.89 -12.81 29.20
N SER A 58 -7.41 -11.69 29.71
CA SER A 58 -8.01 -10.39 29.40
C SER A 58 -7.81 -10.03 27.93
N GLY A 59 -8.82 -9.43 27.31
CA GLY A 59 -8.74 -8.99 25.92
C GLY A 59 -7.69 -7.89 25.74
N GLN A 60 -7.13 -7.82 24.54
CA GLN A 60 -6.17 -6.80 24.16
C GLN A 60 -6.74 -5.92 23.07
N ILE A 61 -6.38 -4.63 23.10
CA ILE A 61 -6.67 -3.68 22.03
C ILE A 61 -5.40 -3.54 21.21
N ILE A 62 -5.48 -3.88 19.93
CA ILE A 62 -4.34 -3.80 19.01
C ILE A 62 -4.65 -2.76 17.95
N GLU A 63 -3.69 -1.90 17.63
CA GLU A 63 -3.79 -0.98 16.51
C GLU A 63 -3.15 -1.62 15.28
N LEU A 64 -3.93 -1.70 14.20
CA LEU A 64 -3.50 -2.29 12.94
C LEU A 64 -3.84 -1.35 11.79
N PRO A 65 -2.99 -1.26 10.75
CA PRO A 65 -3.34 -0.50 9.55
C PRO A 65 -4.50 -1.17 8.83
N GLY A 66 -5.52 -0.38 8.50
CA GLY A 66 -6.67 -0.86 7.73
C GLY A 66 -6.41 -0.77 6.22
N PRO A 67 -7.19 -1.51 5.41
CA PRO A 67 -7.02 -1.49 3.96
C PRO A 67 -7.44 -0.16 3.33
N VAL A 68 -6.70 0.24 2.30
CA VAL A 68 -7.00 1.43 1.48
C VAL A 68 -7.17 0.95 0.04
N HIS A 69 -8.22 1.42 -0.65
CA HIS A 69 -8.45 1.03 -2.03
C HIS A 69 -7.24 1.39 -2.90
N ILE A 70 -6.86 0.49 -3.80
CA ILE A 70 -5.64 0.64 -4.59
C ILE A 70 -5.64 1.90 -5.46
N SER A 71 -6.80 2.39 -5.87
CA SER A 71 -6.92 3.63 -6.64
C SER A 71 -6.56 4.88 -5.85
N ASN A 72 -6.55 4.78 -4.52
CA ASN A 72 -6.26 5.90 -3.63
C ASN A 72 -4.77 6.01 -3.26
N VAL A 73 -3.94 5.12 -3.77
CA VAL A 73 -2.50 5.12 -3.51
C VAL A 73 -1.73 5.26 -4.82
N MET A 74 -0.57 5.88 -4.73
CA MET A 74 0.32 6.06 -5.87
C MET A 74 1.75 5.77 -5.42
N LEU A 75 2.50 5.05 -6.26
CA LEU A 75 3.88 4.72 -5.96
C LEU A 75 4.72 5.98 -5.84
N VAL A 76 5.61 6.01 -4.86
CA VAL A 76 6.60 7.07 -4.73
C VAL A 76 7.86 6.67 -5.50
N ASP A 77 8.31 7.56 -6.39
CA ASP A 77 9.54 7.33 -7.16
C ASP A 77 10.75 7.31 -6.22
N PRO A 78 11.54 6.22 -6.21
CA PRO A 78 12.66 6.11 -5.29
C PRO A 78 13.76 7.13 -5.54
N LYS A 79 13.85 7.68 -6.75
CA LYS A 79 14.87 8.66 -7.10
C LYS A 79 14.47 10.09 -6.75
N THR A 80 13.23 10.48 -7.07
CA THR A 80 12.76 11.86 -6.86
C THR A 80 11.95 12.05 -5.59
N ASP A 81 11.55 10.96 -4.95
CA ASP A 81 10.70 10.91 -3.75
C ASP A 81 9.34 11.59 -3.96
N LYS A 82 8.86 11.59 -5.21
CA LYS A 82 7.56 12.14 -5.60
C LYS A 82 6.66 11.06 -6.16
N PRO A 83 5.32 11.22 -6.07
CA PRO A 83 4.41 10.25 -6.65
C PRO A 83 4.62 10.12 -8.16
N THR A 84 4.61 8.89 -8.65
CA THR A 84 4.82 8.59 -10.06
C THR A 84 3.88 7.49 -10.53
N ARG A 85 3.60 7.48 -11.81
CA ARG A 85 2.94 6.35 -12.45
C ARG A 85 3.94 5.24 -12.68
N VAL A 86 3.45 4.01 -12.67
CA VAL A 86 4.25 2.82 -12.93
C VAL A 86 4.02 2.38 -14.36
N GLY A 87 5.11 2.30 -15.13
CA GLY A 87 5.11 1.66 -16.43
C GLY A 87 5.87 0.35 -16.34
N TYR A 88 5.91 -0.36 -17.45
CA TYR A 88 6.67 -1.59 -17.56
C TYR A 88 7.68 -1.48 -18.68
N ALA A 89 8.90 -1.93 -18.41
CA ALA A 89 9.94 -2.08 -19.43
C ALA A 89 10.30 -3.55 -19.52
N LYS A 90 10.49 -4.02 -20.75
CA LYS A 90 10.90 -5.39 -21.00
C LYS A 90 12.41 -5.41 -21.17
N GLU A 91 13.08 -6.18 -20.33
CA GLU A 91 14.53 -6.36 -20.40
C GLU A 91 14.80 -7.85 -20.55
N GLY A 92 15.21 -8.26 -21.77
CA GLY A 92 15.29 -9.67 -22.11
C GLY A 92 13.92 -10.34 -22.04
N ASN A 93 13.78 -11.39 -21.23
CA ASN A 93 12.52 -12.06 -20.98
C ASN A 93 11.79 -11.53 -19.73
N ASP A 94 12.39 -10.57 -19.02
CA ASP A 94 11.83 -10.05 -17.80
C ASP A 94 11.07 -8.75 -18.02
N LYS A 95 9.93 -8.63 -17.34
CA LYS A 95 9.12 -7.43 -17.33
C LYS A 95 9.36 -6.71 -15.99
N LYS A 96 9.96 -5.54 -16.05
CA LYS A 96 10.29 -4.76 -14.86
C LYS A 96 9.44 -3.51 -14.75
N ARG A 97 9.14 -3.12 -13.52
CA ARG A 97 8.42 -1.88 -13.27
C ARG A 97 9.36 -0.69 -13.39
N VAL A 98 8.88 0.37 -14.01
CA VAL A 98 9.63 1.61 -14.21
C VAL A 98 8.82 2.78 -13.67
N ALA A 99 9.48 3.65 -12.90
CA ALA A 99 8.88 4.92 -12.50
C ALA A 99 8.88 5.86 -13.70
N LYS A 100 7.72 6.20 -14.21
CA LYS A 100 7.59 7.02 -15.42
C LYS A 100 8.17 8.42 -15.26
N LYS A 101 8.15 8.95 -14.03
CA LYS A 101 8.62 10.30 -13.77
C LYS A 101 10.13 10.46 -13.89
N SER A 102 10.90 9.47 -13.45
CA SER A 102 12.37 9.51 -13.51
C SER A 102 12.96 8.58 -14.57
N GLY A 103 12.19 7.60 -15.04
CA GLY A 103 12.69 6.56 -15.93
C GLY A 103 13.49 5.46 -15.23
N GLU A 104 13.59 5.51 -13.93
CA GLU A 104 14.35 4.54 -13.14
C GLU A 104 13.58 3.24 -12.91
N TYR A 105 14.27 2.12 -12.88
CA TYR A 105 13.68 0.85 -12.52
C TYR A 105 13.31 0.81 -11.05
N ILE A 106 12.13 0.29 -10.77
CA ILE A 106 11.65 0.08 -9.40
C ILE A 106 12.06 -1.30 -8.90
N ASP A 107 11.99 -2.27 -9.78
CA ASP A 107 12.39 -3.65 -9.50
C ASP A 107 13.84 -3.91 -9.84
#